data_389ece7da1eaf0e478087c957ff27907
#
_entry.id   389ece7da1eaf0e478087c957ff27907
#
_cell.length_a   1.000
_cell.length_b   1.000
_cell.length_c   1.000
_cell.angle_alpha   90.00
_cell.angle_beta   90.00
_cell.angle_gamma   90.00
#
_symmetry.space_group_name_H-M   'P 1'
#
loop_
_entity.id
_entity.type
_entity.pdbx_description
1 polymer ?
#
loop_
_entity_poly.entity_id
_entity_poly.type
_entity_poly.pdbx_seq_one_letter_code
_entity_poly.pdbx_strand_id
1 'polypeptide(L)'
;LSVDSVSEHSSWESDIADVCDNFKGAPINFPLIADKDRKIAEMYGMIHPAELENLTIRSVFIIGPDKKIKLMMTYPASTGRNFNEILRALDSIRLTADHKVATPVDWKNGDDCIIVPNLDDIQAKELFPNGWNALKPYLRLVRDPSKQNNK
;
A
#
# COMPACT_ATOMS: atom_id res chain seq x y z
N LEU A 1 4.46 10.45 -10.18
CA LEU A 1 4.44 10.51 -11.63
C LEU A 1 3.21 11.27 -12.08
N SER A 2 3.36 12.18 -13.05
CA SER A 2 2.27 12.82 -13.76
C SER A 2 2.67 13.09 -15.22
N VAL A 3 1.71 13.45 -16.05
CA VAL A 3 1.93 13.77 -17.48
C VAL A 3 2.43 15.22 -17.70
N ASP A 4 2.64 15.97 -16.61
CA ASP A 4 3.17 17.31 -16.64
C ASP A 4 4.69 17.30 -16.93
N SER A 5 5.21 18.44 -17.38
CA SER A 5 6.62 18.64 -17.66
C SER A 5 7.45 18.86 -16.37
N VAL A 6 8.77 18.74 -16.46
CA VAL A 6 9.69 19.04 -15.34
C VAL A 6 9.56 20.48 -14.85
N SER A 7 9.36 21.43 -15.77
CA SER A 7 9.16 22.85 -15.39
C SER A 7 7.87 23.10 -14.63
N GLU A 8 6.79 22.41 -15.00
CA GLU A 8 5.53 22.46 -14.26
C GLU A 8 5.65 21.84 -12.88
N HIS A 9 6.37 20.69 -12.75
CA HIS A 9 6.67 20.11 -11.45
C HIS A 9 7.45 21.06 -10.54
N SER A 10 8.45 21.76 -11.09
CA SER A 10 9.25 22.73 -10.30
C SER A 10 8.41 23.90 -9.80
N SER A 11 7.47 24.39 -10.61
CA SER A 11 6.53 25.43 -10.17
C SER A 11 5.58 24.90 -9.09
N TRP A 12 5.12 23.67 -9.26
CA TRP A 12 4.16 23.05 -8.34
C TRP A 12 4.79 22.70 -6.97
N GLU A 13 6.10 22.46 -6.93
CA GLU A 13 6.81 22.20 -5.68
C GLU A 13 6.69 23.36 -4.69
N SER A 14 6.79 24.62 -5.17
CA SER A 14 6.59 25.80 -4.32
C SER A 14 5.14 25.90 -3.82
N ASP A 15 4.16 25.63 -4.67
CA ASP A 15 2.75 25.70 -4.31
C ASP A 15 2.37 24.65 -3.25
N ILE A 16 2.94 23.45 -3.33
CA ILE A 16 2.75 22.41 -2.30
C ILE A 16 3.33 22.88 -0.96
N ALA A 17 4.52 23.46 -0.97
CA ALA A 17 5.15 23.97 0.26
C ALA A 17 4.33 25.09 0.91
N ASP A 18 3.65 25.90 0.13
CA ASP A 18 2.82 27.02 0.62
C ASP A 18 1.46 26.56 1.17
N VAL A 19 0.84 25.55 0.53
CA VAL A 19 -0.54 25.15 0.83
C VAL A 19 -0.62 24.02 1.85
N CYS A 20 0.38 23.12 1.88
CA CYS A 20 0.35 21.97 2.77
C CYS A 20 1.03 22.28 4.10
N ASP A 21 0.26 22.39 5.18
CA ASP A 21 0.76 22.67 6.53
C ASP A 21 1.90 21.75 6.99
N ASN A 22 1.86 20.49 6.57
CA ASN A 22 2.89 19.50 6.88
C ASN A 22 4.22 19.70 6.12
N PHE A 23 4.23 20.56 5.09
CA PHE A 23 5.40 20.83 4.25
C PHE A 23 5.89 22.28 4.34
N LYS A 24 5.34 23.13 5.21
CA LYS A 24 5.74 24.53 5.34
C LYS A 24 7.26 24.68 5.45
N GLY A 25 7.87 25.16 4.37
CA GLY A 25 9.31 25.39 4.28
C GLY A 25 10.18 24.16 4.13
N ALA A 26 9.61 22.97 4.00
CA ALA A 26 10.36 21.75 3.73
C ALA A 26 10.32 21.41 2.23
N PRO A 27 11.47 21.15 1.59
CA PRO A 27 11.49 20.72 0.21
C PRO A 27 10.84 19.32 0.04
N ILE A 28 10.23 19.07 -1.10
CA ILE A 28 9.79 17.72 -1.48
C ILE A 28 11.02 16.81 -1.51
N ASN A 29 11.02 15.73 -0.74
CA ASN A 29 12.15 14.83 -0.58
C ASN A 29 11.97 13.47 -1.32
N PHE A 30 11.00 13.40 -2.22
CA PHE A 30 10.75 12.23 -3.05
C PHE A 30 10.77 12.60 -4.54
N PRO A 31 11.11 11.65 -5.45
CA PRO A 31 11.19 11.94 -6.87
C PRO A 31 9.84 12.29 -7.48
N LEU A 32 9.79 13.38 -8.25
CA LEU A 32 8.68 13.72 -9.14
C LEU A 32 9.06 13.29 -10.56
N ILE A 33 8.29 12.39 -11.17
CA ILE A 33 8.55 11.86 -12.50
C ILE A 33 7.62 12.55 -13.50
N ALA A 34 8.20 13.26 -14.46
CA ALA A 34 7.51 13.87 -15.59
C ALA A 34 7.39 12.86 -16.73
N ASP A 35 6.17 12.49 -17.10
CA ASP A 35 5.86 11.51 -18.14
C ASP A 35 5.03 12.15 -19.26
N LYS A 36 5.57 13.24 -19.83
CA LYS A 36 4.87 14.05 -20.82
C LYS A 36 4.47 13.26 -22.08
N ASP A 37 5.26 12.29 -22.46
CA ASP A 37 5.00 11.39 -23.57
C ASP A 37 4.15 10.16 -23.20
N ARG A 38 3.72 10.06 -21.94
CA ARG A 38 2.84 9.03 -21.37
C ARG A 38 3.34 7.58 -21.48
N LYS A 39 4.60 7.37 -21.77
CA LYS A 39 5.16 6.02 -21.92
C LYS A 39 5.08 5.20 -20.64
N ILE A 40 5.37 5.81 -19.50
CA ILE A 40 5.28 5.13 -18.21
C ILE A 40 3.83 4.91 -17.82
N ALA A 41 2.97 5.92 -18.02
CA ALA A 41 1.54 5.84 -17.75
C ALA A 41 0.87 4.72 -18.56
N GLU A 42 1.22 4.58 -19.83
CA GLU A 42 0.73 3.47 -20.69
C GLU A 42 1.25 2.11 -20.20
N MET A 43 2.53 2.00 -19.87
CA MET A 43 3.15 0.77 -19.36
C MET A 43 2.47 0.28 -18.06
N TYR A 44 2.04 1.21 -17.19
CA TYR A 44 1.38 0.91 -15.94
C TYR A 44 -0.16 0.85 -16.05
N GLY A 45 -0.72 0.95 -17.25
CA GLY A 45 -2.17 0.90 -17.48
C GLY A 45 -2.93 2.07 -16.84
N MET A 46 -2.30 3.24 -16.76
CA MET A 46 -2.88 4.43 -16.14
C MET A 46 -3.70 5.28 -17.12
N ILE A 47 -3.74 4.91 -18.38
CA ILE A 47 -4.56 5.58 -19.41
C ILE A 47 -5.88 4.81 -19.54
N HIS A 48 -7.00 5.51 -19.30
CA HIS A 48 -8.31 4.89 -19.38
C HIS A 48 -9.13 5.49 -20.55
N PRO A 49 -9.71 4.67 -21.43
CA PRO A 49 -10.42 5.16 -22.63
C PRO A 49 -11.62 6.08 -22.37
N ALA A 50 -12.21 5.99 -21.18
CA ALA A 50 -13.35 6.82 -20.78
C ALA A 50 -12.97 8.13 -20.08
N GLU A 51 -11.67 8.35 -19.80
CA GLU A 51 -11.17 9.59 -19.22
C GLU A 51 -10.71 10.54 -20.35
N LEU A 52 -10.46 11.80 -20.00
CA LEU A 52 -9.93 12.79 -20.95
C LEU A 52 -8.61 12.30 -21.54
N GLU A 53 -8.44 12.41 -22.84
CA GLU A 53 -7.30 11.88 -23.62
C GLU A 53 -5.92 12.30 -23.09
N ASN A 54 -5.86 13.38 -22.31
CA ASN A 54 -4.60 13.94 -21.81
C ASN A 54 -4.35 13.71 -20.30
N LEU A 55 -5.23 12.97 -19.62
CA LEU A 55 -5.11 12.73 -18.19
C LEU A 55 -4.89 11.24 -17.88
N THR A 56 -4.20 10.99 -16.78
CA THR A 56 -4.08 9.66 -16.19
C THR A 56 -5.11 9.47 -15.10
N ILE A 57 -5.59 8.24 -14.92
CA ILE A 57 -6.33 7.83 -13.72
C ILE A 57 -5.41 7.92 -12.49
N ARG A 58 -6.00 8.16 -11.32
CA ARG A 58 -5.24 8.24 -10.05
C ARG A 58 -4.90 6.84 -9.56
N SER A 59 -3.70 6.36 -9.83
CA SER A 59 -3.24 5.04 -9.40
C SER A 59 -2.20 5.12 -8.30
N VAL A 60 -2.21 4.13 -7.43
CA VAL A 60 -1.19 3.87 -6.42
C VAL A 60 -0.67 2.46 -6.63
N PHE A 61 0.64 2.30 -6.68
CA PHE A 61 1.30 1.01 -6.80
C PHE A 61 2.20 0.79 -5.59
N ILE A 62 2.02 -0.31 -4.87
CA ILE A 62 2.98 -0.77 -3.87
C ILE A 62 3.87 -1.81 -4.54
N ILE A 63 5.16 -1.50 -4.62
CA ILE A 63 6.15 -2.35 -5.28
C ILE A 63 7.08 -2.92 -4.21
N GLY A 64 7.22 -4.23 -4.18
CA GLY A 64 8.06 -4.93 -3.21
C GLY A 64 9.55 -4.84 -3.53
N PRO A 65 10.42 -5.29 -2.60
CA PRO A 65 11.87 -5.35 -2.82
C PRO A 65 12.28 -6.22 -4.00
N ASP A 66 11.45 -7.21 -4.35
CA ASP A 66 11.59 -8.08 -5.52
C ASP A 66 11.16 -7.40 -6.84
N LYS A 67 10.90 -6.09 -6.81
CA LYS A 67 10.46 -5.25 -7.94
C LYS A 67 9.15 -5.72 -8.57
N LYS A 68 8.30 -6.43 -7.83
CA LYS A 68 6.96 -6.86 -8.26
C LYS A 68 5.90 -6.01 -7.60
N ILE A 69 4.84 -5.73 -8.36
CA ILE A 69 3.65 -5.04 -7.82
C ILE A 69 2.98 -5.98 -6.82
N LYS A 70 2.79 -5.51 -5.60
CA LYS A 70 2.10 -6.21 -4.50
C LYS A 70 0.66 -5.76 -4.34
N LEU A 71 0.39 -4.50 -4.67
CA LEU A 71 -0.95 -3.94 -4.61
C LEU A 71 -1.08 -2.82 -5.64
N MET A 72 -2.27 -2.69 -6.19
CA MET A 72 -2.65 -1.60 -7.06
C MET A 72 -4.01 -1.08 -6.61
N MET A 73 -4.13 0.24 -6.44
CA MET A 73 -5.38 0.94 -6.17
C MET A 73 -5.61 1.96 -7.28
N THR A 74 -6.83 2.02 -7.79
CA THR A 74 -7.19 2.91 -8.87
C THR A 74 -8.42 3.73 -8.48
N TYR A 75 -8.34 5.04 -8.68
CA TYR A 75 -9.38 6.01 -8.36
C TYR A 75 -9.70 6.82 -9.61
N PRO A 76 -10.97 7.20 -9.83
CA PRO A 76 -11.30 8.16 -10.87
C PRO A 76 -10.63 9.50 -10.59
N ALA A 77 -10.43 10.32 -11.64
CA ALA A 77 -9.76 11.62 -11.52
C ALA A 77 -10.43 12.57 -10.51
N SER A 78 -11.74 12.42 -10.30
CA SER A 78 -12.53 13.20 -9.34
C SER A 78 -12.35 12.80 -7.87
N THR A 79 -11.74 11.64 -7.59
CA THR A 79 -11.67 11.07 -6.23
C THR A 79 -10.27 11.20 -5.66
N GLY A 80 -10.15 11.85 -4.49
CA GLY A 80 -8.91 11.91 -3.73
C GLY A 80 -8.53 10.53 -3.14
N ARG A 81 -7.22 10.29 -2.99
CA ARG A 81 -6.71 9.07 -2.36
C ARG A 81 -6.81 9.16 -0.85
N ASN A 82 -7.01 8.03 -0.19
CA ASN A 82 -6.95 7.90 1.26
C ASN A 82 -5.59 7.34 1.68
N PHE A 83 -4.72 8.19 2.23
CA PHE A 83 -3.38 7.77 2.65
C PHE A 83 -3.40 6.81 3.85
N ASN A 84 -4.38 6.91 4.75
CA ASN A 84 -4.51 5.95 5.85
C ASN A 84 -4.76 4.53 5.33
N GLU A 85 -5.59 4.38 4.29
CA GLU A 85 -5.81 3.07 3.67
C GLU A 85 -4.55 2.57 2.92
N ILE A 86 -3.83 3.46 2.25
CA ILE A 86 -2.57 3.09 1.58
C ILE A 86 -1.56 2.57 2.61
N LEU A 87 -1.41 3.26 3.74
CA LEU A 87 -0.51 2.84 4.82
C LEU A 87 -0.97 1.56 5.51
N ARG A 88 -2.29 1.43 5.78
CA ARG A 88 -2.87 0.20 6.32
C ARG A 88 -2.57 -1.00 5.42
N ALA A 89 -2.78 -0.86 4.12
CA ALA A 89 -2.52 -1.91 3.14
C ALA A 89 -1.02 -2.24 3.05
N LEU A 90 -0.14 -1.25 3.12
CA LEU A 90 1.31 -1.45 3.16
C LEU A 90 1.73 -2.25 4.40
N ASP A 91 1.20 -1.90 5.57
CA ASP A 91 1.48 -2.63 6.82
C ASP A 91 1.01 -4.09 6.73
N SER A 92 -0.20 -4.31 6.20
CA SER A 92 -0.74 -5.65 5.95
C SER A 92 0.16 -6.47 5.01
N ILE A 93 0.59 -5.89 3.90
CA ILE A 93 1.47 -6.57 2.92
C ILE A 93 2.82 -6.95 3.55
N ARG A 94 3.41 -6.05 4.35
CA ARG A 94 4.68 -6.33 5.06
C ARG A 94 4.51 -7.45 6.07
N LEU A 95 3.48 -7.37 6.91
CA LEU A 95 3.19 -8.39 7.92
C LEU A 95 3.00 -9.77 7.29
N THR A 96 2.20 -9.86 6.23
CA THR A 96 1.90 -11.14 5.56
C THR A 96 3.06 -11.68 4.71
N ALA A 97 4.01 -10.83 4.33
CA ALA A 97 5.25 -11.26 3.69
C ALA A 97 6.20 -11.96 4.68
N ASP A 98 6.25 -11.48 5.92
CA ASP A 98 7.18 -11.95 6.95
C ASP A 98 6.58 -13.09 7.80
N HIS A 99 5.27 -13.19 7.89
CA HIS A 99 4.56 -14.14 8.73
C HIS A 99 3.51 -14.94 7.95
N LYS A 100 3.23 -16.16 8.38
CA LYS A 100 2.23 -17.06 7.79
C LYS A 100 0.81 -16.72 8.27
N VAL A 101 0.42 -15.47 8.08
CA VAL A 101 -0.89 -14.93 8.46
C VAL A 101 -1.53 -14.18 7.31
N ALA A 102 -2.85 -13.98 7.42
CA ALA A 102 -3.62 -13.04 6.62
C ALA A 102 -4.26 -12.02 7.55
N THR A 103 -4.52 -10.82 7.05
CA THR A 103 -5.23 -9.78 7.80
C THR A 103 -6.73 -9.86 7.51
N PRO A 104 -7.61 -9.81 8.53
CA PRO A 104 -9.05 -9.77 8.31
C PRO A 104 -9.52 -8.44 7.71
N VAL A 105 -10.81 -8.36 7.37
CA VAL A 105 -11.45 -7.11 6.95
C VAL A 105 -11.27 -6.04 8.03
N ASP A 106 -11.06 -4.79 7.59
CA ASP A 106 -10.87 -3.60 8.46
C ASP A 106 -9.68 -3.69 9.44
N TRP A 107 -8.81 -4.67 9.28
CA TRP A 107 -7.63 -4.86 10.12
C TRP A 107 -6.78 -3.59 10.20
N LYS A 108 -6.31 -3.30 11.40
CA LYS A 108 -5.35 -2.22 11.69
C LYS A 108 -4.09 -2.82 12.28
N ASN A 109 -2.97 -2.13 12.13
CA ASN A 109 -1.67 -2.56 12.67
C ASN A 109 -1.77 -2.81 14.18
N GLY A 110 -1.55 -4.08 14.57
CA GLY A 110 -1.67 -4.57 15.94
C GLY A 110 -2.92 -5.39 16.24
N ASP A 111 -3.91 -5.40 15.35
CA ASP A 111 -5.09 -6.27 15.50
C ASP A 111 -4.74 -7.73 15.25
N ASP A 112 -5.60 -8.62 15.72
CA ASP A 112 -5.46 -10.06 15.50
C ASP A 112 -5.45 -10.41 13.99
N CYS A 113 -4.71 -11.45 13.67
CA CYS A 113 -4.54 -11.97 12.31
C CYS A 113 -5.16 -13.36 12.17
N ILE A 114 -5.34 -13.80 10.95
CA ILE A 114 -5.83 -15.15 10.62
C ILE A 114 -4.61 -16.00 10.23
N ILE A 115 -4.41 -17.15 10.87
CA ILE A 115 -3.43 -18.15 10.43
C ILE A 115 -3.84 -18.66 9.05
N VAL A 116 -2.91 -18.68 8.10
CA VAL A 116 -3.21 -19.13 6.74
C VAL A 116 -3.72 -20.58 6.76
N PRO A 117 -4.76 -20.92 5.98
CA PRO A 117 -5.42 -22.24 6.06
C PRO A 117 -4.54 -23.42 5.66
N ASN A 118 -3.48 -23.18 4.89
CA ASN A 118 -2.57 -24.23 4.42
C ASN A 118 -1.53 -24.67 5.48
N LEU A 119 -1.51 -24.07 6.65
CA LEU A 119 -0.74 -24.57 7.80
C LEU A 119 -1.61 -25.56 8.60
N ASP A 120 -1.08 -26.76 8.84
CA ASP A 120 -1.66 -27.66 9.82
C ASP A 120 -1.42 -27.20 11.26
N ASP A 121 -2.05 -27.86 12.24
CA ASP A 121 -1.95 -27.42 13.63
C ASP A 121 -0.57 -27.68 14.24
N ILE A 122 0.22 -28.60 13.71
CA ILE A 122 1.60 -28.88 14.17
C ILE A 122 2.48 -27.71 13.75
N GLN A 123 2.46 -27.37 12.47
CA GLN A 123 3.19 -26.25 11.91
C GLN A 123 2.76 -24.90 12.54
N ALA A 124 1.45 -24.74 12.75
CA ALA A 124 0.92 -23.54 13.39
C ALA A 124 1.43 -23.41 14.83
N LYS A 125 1.55 -24.51 15.59
CA LYS A 125 2.05 -24.50 16.97
C LYS A 125 3.53 -24.13 17.06
N GLU A 126 4.33 -24.51 16.08
CA GLU A 126 5.75 -24.11 15.99
C GLU A 126 5.89 -22.61 15.75
N LEU A 127 5.06 -22.04 14.84
CA LEU A 127 5.13 -20.62 14.49
C LEU A 127 4.42 -19.71 15.50
N PHE A 128 3.41 -20.22 16.18
CA PHE A 128 2.57 -19.48 17.15
C PHE A 128 2.50 -20.21 18.48
N PRO A 129 3.62 -20.31 19.21
CA PRO A 129 3.72 -21.11 20.46
C PRO A 129 2.77 -20.62 21.56
N ASN A 130 2.36 -19.37 21.54
CA ASN A 130 1.39 -18.78 22.48
C ASN A 130 -0.06 -19.22 22.19
N GLY A 131 -0.28 -20.02 21.13
CA GLY A 131 -1.57 -20.54 20.74
C GLY A 131 -2.40 -19.53 19.93
N TRP A 132 -3.61 -19.95 19.60
CA TRP A 132 -4.58 -19.19 18.82
C TRP A 132 -6.01 -19.47 19.27
N ASN A 133 -6.95 -18.65 18.86
CA ASN A 133 -8.38 -18.86 19.04
C ASN A 133 -8.99 -19.46 17.77
N ALA A 134 -9.47 -20.69 17.83
CA ALA A 134 -10.12 -21.36 16.70
C ALA A 134 -11.63 -21.09 16.72
N LEU A 135 -12.09 -20.12 15.93
CA LEU A 135 -13.51 -19.86 15.72
C LEU A 135 -14.17 -20.96 14.87
N LYS A 136 -13.41 -21.46 13.90
CA LYS A 136 -13.73 -22.60 13.03
C LYS A 136 -12.42 -23.34 12.70
N PRO A 137 -12.47 -24.59 12.24
CA PRO A 137 -11.26 -25.33 11.84
C PRO A 137 -10.39 -24.58 10.81
N TYR A 138 -11.03 -23.79 9.94
CA TYR A 138 -10.36 -22.99 8.91
C TYR A 138 -10.17 -21.50 9.31
N LEU A 139 -10.69 -21.07 10.45
CA LEU A 139 -10.66 -19.68 10.93
C LEU A 139 -10.00 -19.64 12.32
N ARG A 140 -8.69 -19.53 12.32
CA ARG A 140 -7.85 -19.52 13.52
C ARG A 140 -7.26 -18.12 13.68
N LEU A 141 -7.64 -17.42 14.74
CA LEU A 141 -7.16 -16.06 15.06
C LEU A 141 -5.95 -16.14 15.98
N VAL A 142 -4.93 -15.38 15.62
CA VAL A 142 -3.68 -15.25 16.38
C VAL A 142 -3.37 -13.76 16.58
N ARG A 143 -2.81 -13.39 17.70
CA ARG A 143 -2.32 -12.03 17.93
C ARG A 143 -1.30 -11.65 16.88
N ASP A 144 -1.24 -10.36 16.51
CA ASP A 144 -0.25 -9.84 15.56
C ASP A 144 1.16 -10.36 15.93
N PRO A 145 1.76 -11.23 15.10
CA PRO A 145 3.05 -11.83 15.41
C PRO A 145 4.20 -10.82 15.43
N SER A 146 4.06 -9.68 14.75
CA SER A 146 5.07 -8.62 14.77
C SER A 146 5.14 -7.87 16.12
N LYS A 147 4.09 -7.98 16.94
CA LYS A 147 4.01 -7.36 18.27
C LYS A 147 4.33 -8.34 19.41
N GLN A 148 4.51 -9.61 19.09
CA GLN A 148 4.94 -10.59 20.06
C GLN A 148 6.47 -10.44 20.21
N ASN A 149 6.91 -9.83 21.33
CA ASN A 149 8.31 -9.79 21.68
C ASN A 149 8.85 -11.22 21.75
N ASN A 150 9.78 -11.57 20.88
CA ASN A 150 10.62 -12.75 21.09
C ASN A 150 11.40 -12.51 22.40
N LYS A 151 10.92 -13.15 23.48
CA LYS A 151 11.70 -13.29 24.71
C LYS A 151 12.77 -14.34 24.51
#